data_32762ac06d5441fab5e6ca0c0f384bd8
#
_entry.id   32762ac06d5441fab5e6ca0c0f384bd8
#
_cell.length_a   1.000
_cell.length_b   1.000
_cell.length_c   1.000
_cell.angle_alpha   90.00
_cell.angle_beta   90.00
_cell.angle_gamma   90.00
#
_symmetry.space_group_name_H-M   'P 1'
#
loop_
_entity.id
_entity.type
_entity.pdbx_description
1 polymer ?
#
loop_
_entity_poly.entity_id
_entity_poly.type
_entity_poly.pdbx_seq_one_letter_code
_entity_poly.pdbx_strand_id
1 'polypeptide(L)'
;MRSVCFGAFCGLFFMVRVFAAIVVTDDEGKTVSLAQPAQRVVSLSPHATEMLYAIGAAEELVGVTRYSEYPEQAKSLPVVGDFRQIDLEKVLVLKPDLIVVWSGGNPPKQVGKLERAGIAVFYSNPRRLADIPGNMVRLG
;
A
#
# COMPACT_ATOMS: atom_id res chain seq x y z
N MET A 1 3.03 -19.30 65.17
CA MET A 1 2.43 -19.60 63.87
C MET A 1 2.49 -18.35 63.01
N ARG A 2 3.41 -18.27 62.06
CA ARG A 2 3.58 -17.12 61.18
C ARG A 2 3.21 -17.59 59.78
N SER A 3 2.04 -17.12 59.25
CA SER A 3 1.61 -17.38 57.90
C SER A 3 2.35 -16.45 56.94
N VAL A 4 3.07 -17.04 56.00
CA VAL A 4 3.73 -16.33 54.88
C VAL A 4 2.79 -16.37 53.72
N CYS A 5 2.20 -15.21 53.35
CA CYS A 5 1.45 -15.05 52.10
C CYS A 5 2.42 -14.92 50.91
N PHE A 6 2.44 -15.93 50.06
CA PHE A 6 3.16 -15.91 48.77
C PHE A 6 2.30 -15.16 47.73
N GLY A 7 2.64 -13.91 47.49
CA GLY A 7 2.00 -13.13 46.41
C GLY A 7 2.49 -13.60 45.04
N ALA A 8 1.62 -14.19 44.27
CA ALA A 8 1.89 -14.51 42.85
C ALA A 8 1.93 -13.23 42.01
N PHE A 9 3.14 -12.83 41.61
CA PHE A 9 3.35 -11.74 40.69
C PHE A 9 3.09 -12.25 39.23
N CYS A 10 1.88 -12.03 38.74
CA CYS A 10 1.53 -12.38 37.36
C CYS A 10 2.12 -11.32 36.42
N GLY A 11 3.33 -11.55 35.94
CA GLY A 11 4.00 -10.70 35.00
C GLY A 11 3.31 -10.78 33.64
N LEU A 12 2.64 -9.70 33.26
CA LEU A 12 2.05 -9.54 31.91
C LEU A 12 3.21 -9.37 30.92
N PHE A 13 3.58 -10.43 30.21
CA PHE A 13 4.58 -10.39 29.14
C PHE A 13 3.94 -9.71 27.94
N PHE A 14 4.21 -8.42 27.75
CA PHE A 14 3.90 -7.71 26.51
C PHE A 14 4.85 -8.21 25.42
N MET A 15 4.36 -9.09 24.55
CA MET A 15 5.07 -9.51 23.36
C MET A 15 5.10 -8.34 22.36
N VAL A 16 6.15 -7.55 22.37
CA VAL A 16 6.41 -6.55 21.33
C VAL A 16 6.79 -7.30 20.06
N ARG A 17 5.89 -7.33 19.09
CA ARG A 17 6.22 -7.83 17.75
C ARG A 17 7.09 -6.78 17.05
N VAL A 18 8.38 -7.01 16.99
CA VAL A 18 9.28 -6.24 16.13
C VAL A 18 9.15 -6.80 14.73
N PHE A 19 8.48 -6.07 13.85
CA PHE A 19 8.54 -6.35 12.40
C PHE A 19 9.83 -5.75 11.85
N ALA A 20 10.54 -6.52 11.03
CA ALA A 20 11.60 -5.95 10.21
C ALA A 20 10.99 -4.97 9.20
N ALA A 21 11.58 -3.79 9.06
CA ALA A 21 11.12 -2.83 8.05
C ALA A 21 11.24 -3.45 6.65
N ILE A 22 10.18 -3.32 5.86
CA ILE A 22 10.17 -3.73 4.47
C ILE A 22 10.80 -2.60 3.66
N VAL A 23 11.83 -2.93 2.87
CA VAL A 23 12.53 -1.95 2.04
C VAL A 23 12.63 -2.52 0.63
N VAL A 24 12.05 -1.81 -0.32
CA VAL A 24 12.08 -2.17 -1.75
C VAL A 24 12.48 -0.96 -2.59
N THR A 25 13.00 -1.21 -3.79
CA THR A 25 13.26 -0.16 -4.78
C THR A 25 12.19 -0.22 -5.85
N ASP A 26 11.55 0.91 -6.14
CA ASP A 26 10.52 1.03 -7.17
C ASP A 26 11.12 1.16 -8.59
N ASP A 27 10.25 1.36 -9.60
CA ASP A 27 10.68 1.48 -11.00
C ASP A 27 11.36 2.82 -11.33
N GLU A 28 11.25 3.82 -10.46
CA GLU A 28 11.96 5.11 -10.57
C GLU A 28 13.29 5.11 -9.80
N GLY A 29 13.68 3.96 -9.21
CA GLY A 29 14.90 3.83 -8.40
C GLY A 29 14.76 4.44 -7.00
N LYS A 30 13.57 4.76 -6.56
CA LYS A 30 13.31 5.29 -5.21
C LYS A 30 13.16 4.14 -4.21
N THR A 31 13.68 4.36 -3.02
CA THR A 31 13.50 3.43 -1.90
C THR A 31 12.15 3.67 -1.25
N VAL A 32 11.32 2.63 -1.20
CA VAL A 32 10.05 2.60 -0.46
C VAL A 32 10.28 1.80 0.82
N SER A 33 9.95 2.39 1.96
CA SER A 33 10.12 1.74 3.26
C SER A 33 8.79 1.74 4.02
N LEU A 34 8.40 0.56 4.49
CA LEU A 34 7.22 0.35 5.33
C LEU A 34 7.63 -0.35 6.63
N ALA A 35 7.08 0.09 7.75
CA ALA A 35 7.35 -0.54 9.05
C ALA A 35 6.73 -1.94 9.18
N GLN A 36 5.72 -2.24 8.38
CA GLN A 36 5.00 -3.53 8.29
C GLN A 36 4.41 -3.67 6.89
N PRO A 37 3.94 -4.86 6.48
CA PRO A 37 3.22 -5.02 5.22
C PRO A 37 2.07 -4.04 5.09
N ALA A 38 1.89 -3.48 3.89
CA ALA A 38 0.81 -2.55 3.61
C ALA A 38 -0.55 -3.19 3.91
N GLN A 39 -1.39 -2.45 4.60
CA GLN A 39 -2.74 -2.90 4.98
C GLN A 39 -3.83 -2.12 4.25
N ARG A 40 -3.47 -0.96 3.70
CA ARG A 40 -4.41 -0.06 3.04
C ARG A 40 -3.75 0.54 1.80
N VAL A 41 -4.02 -0.08 0.66
CA VAL A 41 -3.38 0.28 -0.61
C VAL A 41 -4.37 1.05 -1.50
N VAL A 42 -3.93 2.16 -2.05
CA VAL A 42 -4.64 2.85 -3.14
C VAL A 42 -3.87 2.65 -4.44
N SER A 43 -4.55 2.14 -5.46
CA SER A 43 -4.00 1.98 -6.80
C SER A 43 -4.42 3.13 -7.70
N LEU A 44 -3.45 3.83 -8.28
CA LEU A 44 -3.68 4.98 -9.15
C LEU A 44 -3.61 4.64 -10.65
N SER A 45 -3.69 3.35 -11.00
CA SER A 45 -3.79 2.92 -12.40
C SER A 45 -4.44 1.54 -12.54
N PRO A 46 -5.15 1.26 -13.66
CA PRO A 46 -5.78 -0.03 -13.89
C PRO A 46 -4.80 -1.20 -13.84
N HIS A 47 -3.64 -1.09 -14.51
CA HIS A 47 -2.65 -2.19 -14.51
C HIS A 47 -2.08 -2.49 -13.12
N ALA A 48 -1.88 -1.46 -12.28
CA ALA A 48 -1.45 -1.68 -10.90
C ALA A 48 -2.55 -2.39 -10.08
N THR A 49 -3.82 -2.04 -10.30
CA THR A 49 -4.95 -2.75 -9.71
C THR A 49 -4.93 -4.23 -10.08
N GLU A 50 -4.76 -4.55 -11.36
CA GLU A 50 -4.70 -5.94 -11.84
C GLU A 50 -3.52 -6.71 -11.24
N MET A 51 -2.34 -6.10 -11.16
CA MET A 51 -1.17 -6.72 -10.52
C MET A 51 -1.40 -6.99 -9.03
N LEU A 52 -1.97 -6.04 -8.29
CA LEU A 52 -2.28 -6.20 -6.86
C LEU A 52 -3.27 -7.35 -6.63
N TYR A 53 -4.30 -7.48 -7.46
CA TYR A 53 -5.19 -8.64 -7.40
C TYR A 53 -4.45 -9.95 -7.73
N ALA A 54 -3.59 -9.95 -8.73
CA ALA A 54 -2.86 -11.14 -9.16
C ALA A 54 -1.87 -11.67 -8.11
N ILE A 55 -1.31 -10.80 -7.26
CA ILE A 55 -0.43 -11.20 -6.14
C ILE A 55 -1.20 -11.51 -4.85
N GLY A 56 -2.54 -11.41 -4.86
CA GLY A 56 -3.38 -11.74 -3.71
C GLY A 56 -3.61 -10.58 -2.73
N ALA A 57 -3.25 -9.34 -3.08
CA ALA A 57 -3.42 -8.14 -2.26
C ALA A 57 -4.81 -7.47 -2.43
N ALA A 58 -5.83 -8.27 -2.69
CA ALA A 58 -7.19 -7.77 -2.93
C ALA A 58 -7.83 -7.14 -1.68
N GLU A 59 -7.58 -7.73 -0.51
CA GLU A 59 -8.16 -7.28 0.76
C GLU A 59 -7.54 -5.97 1.25
N GLU A 60 -6.31 -5.69 0.86
CA GLU A 60 -5.60 -4.45 1.19
C GLU A 60 -6.02 -3.27 0.30
N LEU A 61 -6.63 -3.53 -0.87
CA LEU A 61 -7.08 -2.48 -1.77
C LEU A 61 -8.28 -1.73 -1.20
N VAL A 62 -8.11 -0.44 -0.92
CA VAL A 62 -9.15 0.43 -0.36
C VAL A 62 -9.63 1.51 -1.33
N GLY A 63 -8.96 1.69 -2.47
CA GLY A 63 -9.35 2.65 -3.49
C GLY A 63 -8.60 2.44 -4.80
N VAL A 64 -9.27 2.78 -5.90
CA VAL A 64 -8.75 2.60 -7.26
C VAL A 64 -9.05 3.81 -8.12
N THR A 65 -8.37 3.94 -9.26
CA THR A 65 -8.75 4.92 -10.27
C THR A 65 -9.86 4.40 -11.18
N ARG A 66 -10.51 5.33 -11.86
CA ARG A 66 -11.46 5.05 -12.93
C ARG A 66 -10.85 4.07 -13.95
N TYR A 67 -11.66 3.22 -14.53
CA TYR A 67 -11.27 2.16 -15.48
C TYR A 67 -10.50 0.98 -14.85
N SER A 68 -10.40 0.89 -13.55
CA SER A 68 -9.95 -0.33 -12.85
C SER A 68 -11.12 -1.32 -12.78
N GLU A 69 -11.41 -1.99 -13.89
CA GLU A 69 -12.60 -2.82 -14.08
C GLU A 69 -12.31 -4.32 -14.04
N TYR A 70 -11.06 -4.69 -13.95
CA TYR A 70 -10.62 -6.08 -13.84
C TYR A 70 -9.72 -6.29 -12.61
N PRO A 71 -9.94 -7.39 -11.86
CA PRO A 71 -11.10 -8.29 -11.97
C PRO A 71 -12.40 -7.60 -11.57
N GLU A 72 -13.55 -8.26 -11.79
CA GLU A 72 -14.89 -7.68 -11.56
C GLU A 72 -15.05 -7.07 -10.16
N GLN A 73 -14.40 -7.66 -9.15
CA GLN A 73 -14.41 -7.20 -7.77
C GLN A 73 -13.85 -5.77 -7.61
N ALA A 74 -12.92 -5.37 -8.46
CA ALA A 74 -12.34 -4.02 -8.43
C ALA A 74 -13.37 -2.91 -8.64
N LYS A 75 -14.47 -3.19 -9.36
CA LYS A 75 -15.55 -2.24 -9.61
C LYS A 75 -16.31 -1.81 -8.36
N SER A 76 -16.25 -2.59 -7.29
CA SER A 76 -16.90 -2.27 -6.00
C SER A 76 -16.09 -1.31 -5.13
N LEU A 77 -14.82 -1.05 -5.48
CA LEU A 77 -13.94 -0.20 -4.68
C LEU A 77 -14.19 1.29 -4.92
N PRO A 78 -13.96 2.14 -3.91
CA PRO A 78 -14.03 3.58 -4.06
C PRO A 78 -13.14 4.12 -5.17
N VAL A 79 -13.72 4.93 -6.07
CA VAL A 79 -12.97 5.57 -7.17
C VAL A 79 -12.40 6.90 -6.67
N VAL A 80 -11.07 7.03 -6.68
CA VAL A 80 -10.32 8.20 -6.19
C VAL A 80 -9.83 9.14 -7.31
N GLY A 81 -10.43 9.07 -8.47
CA GLY A 81 -10.08 9.91 -9.61
C GLY A 81 -9.75 9.12 -10.86
N ASP A 82 -8.98 9.70 -11.75
CA ASP A 82 -8.47 9.06 -12.97
C ASP A 82 -6.97 9.39 -13.17
N PHE A 83 -6.40 8.99 -14.31
CA PHE A 83 -4.98 9.22 -14.59
C PHE A 83 -4.62 10.69 -14.75
N ARG A 84 -5.58 11.60 -15.01
CA ARG A 84 -5.36 13.05 -15.16
C ARG A 84 -5.57 13.82 -13.87
N GLN A 85 -6.49 13.34 -13.04
CA GLN A 85 -6.88 14.05 -11.82
C GLN A 85 -7.15 13.06 -10.68
N ILE A 86 -6.40 13.23 -9.61
CA ILE A 86 -6.55 12.46 -8.37
C ILE A 86 -7.38 13.30 -7.39
N ASP A 87 -8.40 12.72 -6.81
CA ASP A 87 -9.15 13.31 -5.70
C ASP A 87 -8.37 13.08 -4.40
N LEU A 88 -7.52 14.06 -4.08
CA LEU A 88 -6.63 13.96 -2.92
C LEU A 88 -7.39 13.82 -1.61
N GLU A 89 -8.55 14.45 -1.48
CA GLU A 89 -9.38 14.36 -0.26
C GLU A 89 -9.90 12.94 -0.07
N LYS A 90 -10.42 12.32 -1.14
CA LYS A 90 -10.85 10.92 -1.08
C LYS A 90 -9.70 9.99 -0.73
N VAL A 91 -8.51 10.18 -1.34
CA VAL A 91 -7.34 9.37 -0.99
C VAL A 91 -7.01 9.51 0.49
N LEU A 92 -6.96 10.72 1.03
CA LEU A 92 -6.64 10.97 2.44
C LEU A 92 -7.69 10.39 3.40
N VAL A 93 -8.99 10.46 3.05
CA VAL A 93 -10.08 9.84 3.84
C VAL A 93 -9.93 8.32 3.93
N LEU A 94 -9.42 7.68 2.88
CA LEU A 94 -9.16 6.25 2.87
C LEU A 94 -7.97 5.83 3.75
N LYS A 95 -7.15 6.79 4.21
CA LYS A 95 -5.97 6.58 5.08
C LYS A 95 -5.06 5.46 4.58
N PRO A 96 -4.58 5.54 3.33
CA PRO A 96 -3.67 4.52 2.81
C PRO A 96 -2.31 4.59 3.52
N ASP A 97 -1.69 3.45 3.68
CA ASP A 97 -0.29 3.33 4.08
C ASP A 97 0.65 3.15 2.87
N LEU A 98 0.09 2.75 1.72
CA LEU A 98 0.80 2.65 0.45
C LEU A 98 -0.07 3.15 -0.70
N ILE A 99 0.55 3.89 -1.62
CA ILE A 99 -0.06 4.27 -2.90
C ILE A 99 0.80 3.71 -4.03
N VAL A 100 0.18 2.96 -4.96
CA VAL A 100 0.83 2.50 -6.18
C VAL A 100 0.50 3.45 -7.31
N VAL A 101 1.52 4.06 -7.88
CA VAL A 101 1.44 5.15 -8.85
C VAL A 101 1.98 4.70 -10.21
N TRP A 102 1.37 5.13 -11.28
CA TRP A 102 1.93 5.01 -12.63
C TRP A 102 2.70 6.28 -13.00
N SER A 103 4.03 6.22 -13.00
CA SER A 103 4.88 7.37 -13.30
C SER A 103 4.70 7.91 -14.73
N GLY A 104 4.28 7.06 -15.67
CA GLY A 104 4.00 7.45 -17.04
C GLY A 104 2.71 8.22 -17.27
N GLY A 105 1.81 8.30 -16.27
CA GLY A 105 0.47 8.86 -16.46
C GLY A 105 -0.08 9.70 -15.32
N ASN A 106 0.21 9.38 -14.08
CA ASN A 106 -0.34 10.15 -12.96
C ASN A 106 0.33 11.52 -12.80
N PRO A 107 -0.42 12.58 -12.40
CA PRO A 107 0.11 13.94 -12.29
C PRO A 107 1.16 14.07 -11.18
N PRO A 108 2.43 14.38 -11.50
CA PRO A 108 3.53 14.40 -10.48
C PRO A 108 3.27 15.39 -9.34
N LYS A 109 2.64 16.53 -9.63
CA LYS A 109 2.32 17.53 -8.60
C LYS A 109 1.32 17.01 -7.56
N GLN A 110 0.34 16.22 -7.99
CA GLN A 110 -0.66 15.64 -7.09
C GLN A 110 -0.06 14.49 -6.28
N VAL A 111 0.71 13.61 -6.93
CA VAL A 111 1.43 12.54 -6.24
C VAL A 111 2.39 13.11 -5.20
N GLY A 112 3.16 14.13 -5.54
CA GLY A 112 4.07 14.79 -4.59
C GLY A 112 3.37 15.43 -3.39
N LYS A 113 2.07 15.76 -3.47
CA LYS A 113 1.29 16.19 -2.29
C LYS A 113 1.01 15.02 -1.35
N LEU A 114 0.73 13.84 -1.90
CA LEU A 114 0.50 12.62 -1.11
C LEU A 114 1.79 12.15 -0.43
N GLU A 115 2.94 12.22 -1.13
CA GLU A 115 4.25 11.95 -0.54
C GLU A 115 4.54 12.90 0.64
N ARG A 116 4.29 14.20 0.47
CA ARG A 116 4.46 15.20 1.54
C ARG A 116 3.50 15.03 2.73
N ALA A 117 2.37 14.37 2.49
CA ALA A 117 1.46 13.96 3.57
C ALA A 117 1.96 12.74 4.36
N GLY A 118 3.14 12.21 4.01
CA GLY A 118 3.79 11.10 4.72
C GLY A 118 3.31 9.71 4.27
N ILE A 119 2.60 9.61 3.14
CA ILE A 119 2.15 8.32 2.61
C ILE A 119 3.27 7.72 1.76
N ALA A 120 3.56 6.44 1.95
CA ALA A 120 4.52 5.74 1.11
C ALA A 120 3.99 5.61 -0.33
N VAL A 121 4.86 5.86 -1.30
CA VAL A 121 4.51 5.79 -2.72
C VAL A 121 5.44 4.82 -3.42
N PHE A 122 4.87 3.86 -4.14
CA PHE A 122 5.58 2.95 -5.02
C PHE A 122 5.27 3.33 -6.48
N TYR A 123 6.30 3.69 -7.23
CA TYR A 123 6.18 4.02 -8.65
C TYR A 123 6.29 2.75 -9.48
N SER A 124 5.18 2.36 -10.10
CA SER A 124 5.07 1.23 -11.03
C SER A 124 5.09 1.74 -12.47
N ASN A 125 6.03 1.26 -13.26
CA ASN A 125 6.17 1.68 -14.66
C ASN A 125 6.70 0.54 -15.54
N PRO A 126 6.01 -0.61 -15.62
CA PRO A 126 6.42 -1.68 -16.49
C PRO A 126 6.32 -1.22 -17.96
N ARG A 127 7.43 -1.22 -18.67
CA ARG A 127 7.50 -0.77 -20.08
C ARG A 127 7.45 -1.93 -21.05
N ARG A 128 7.78 -3.15 -20.59
CA ARG A 128 7.77 -4.39 -21.37
C ARG A 128 7.05 -5.46 -20.56
N LEU A 129 6.52 -6.45 -21.27
CA LEU A 129 5.88 -7.60 -20.59
C LEU A 129 6.81 -8.30 -19.60
N ALA A 130 8.10 -8.36 -19.91
CA ALA A 130 9.11 -8.94 -19.02
C ALA A 130 9.33 -8.17 -17.71
N ASP A 131 8.89 -6.92 -17.61
CA ASP A 131 9.04 -6.10 -16.40
C ASP A 131 7.93 -6.41 -15.37
N ILE A 132 6.79 -6.94 -15.81
CA ILE A 132 5.60 -7.21 -14.97
C ILE A 132 5.92 -8.18 -13.82
N PRO A 133 6.54 -9.36 -14.03
CA PRO A 133 6.83 -10.27 -12.93
C PRO A 133 7.71 -9.63 -11.84
N GLY A 134 8.74 -8.86 -12.25
CA GLY A 134 9.60 -8.14 -11.32
C GLY A 134 8.87 -7.07 -10.52
N ASN A 135 7.89 -6.40 -11.13
CA ASN A 135 7.03 -5.43 -10.46
C ASN A 135 6.14 -6.12 -9.42
N MET A 136 5.51 -7.23 -9.80
CA MET A 136 4.66 -8.03 -8.91
C MET A 136 5.42 -8.57 -7.70
N VAL A 137 6.65 -9.06 -7.88
CA VAL A 137 7.50 -9.54 -6.76
C VAL A 137 7.84 -8.42 -5.76
N ARG A 138 8.02 -7.20 -6.23
CA ARG A 138 8.31 -6.06 -5.34
C ARG A 138 7.07 -5.51 -4.62
N LEU A 139 5.89 -5.75 -5.17
CA LEU A 139 4.61 -5.36 -4.57
C LEU A 139 4.08 -6.40 -3.58
N GLY A 140 4.41 -7.69 -3.74
CA GLY A 140 4.02 -8.80 -2.86
C GLY A 140 5.08 -9.16 -1.87
#